data_0cf6c55ab5ff32e39a8b3e5540311b05
#
_entry.id   0cf6c55ab5ff32e39a8b3e5540311b05
#
_cell.length_a   1.000
_cell.length_b   1.000
_cell.length_c   1.000
_cell.angle_alpha   90.00
_cell.angle_beta   90.00
_cell.angle_gamma   90.00
#
_symmetry.space_group_name_H-M   'P 1'
#
loop_
_entity.id
_entity.type
_entity.pdbx_description
1 polymer ?
#
loop_
_entity_poly.entity_id
_entity_poly.type
_entity_poly.pdbx_seq_one_letter_code
_entity_poly.pdbx_strand_id
1 'polypeptide(L)'
;GGLSRKQAAARLAKHGENRLARKKGDSLWRRFMLQLSDPMILVLLAAAAVSAVLCVVHREFPADVLIITTVVTVNAVLGVVQESKAEKAIAALQEMTPATSRVLRGGAECTVPSRTLVPGDVVLLSAGDRIPADCRVLESIGLRVEESALTGESQPVEKSAAPLPDDGQALPPSACSNLVFMGANVVYGRGRAVVIATGMDTQMGRIAHALNTAGQNATPLQKKLTQLSKILSLLVLAICAGIFALDVGRSLLAGGLTFSGALSTFMVAVSLAVAAIPEGLAAVVTIVLSIGVTKMSRRHAVIRRLTAVETLGCTQVICSDKTGTLTQNRMTVIEAYNAP
;
A
#
# COMPACT_ATOMS: atom_id res chain seq x y z
N GLY A 1 -6.13 -33.83 -22.70
CA GLY A 1 -7.45 -33.78 -22.11
C GLY A 1 -7.64 -32.70 -21.05
N GLY A 2 -6.60 -32.01 -20.56
CA GLY A 2 -6.69 -31.04 -19.45
C GLY A 2 -6.99 -31.70 -18.09
N LEU A 3 -7.00 -30.88 -17.02
CA LEU A 3 -7.30 -31.36 -15.66
C LEU A 3 -8.79 -31.66 -15.51
N SER A 4 -9.12 -32.69 -14.71
CA SER A 4 -10.50 -32.88 -14.27
C SER A 4 -10.91 -31.80 -13.26
N ARG A 5 -12.23 -31.57 -13.09
CA ARG A 5 -12.73 -30.60 -12.09
C ARG A 5 -12.26 -30.91 -10.65
N LYS A 6 -12.19 -32.20 -10.30
CA LYS A 6 -11.69 -32.64 -8.98
C LYS A 6 -10.20 -32.33 -8.80
N GLN A 7 -9.39 -32.58 -9.83
CA GLN A 7 -7.95 -32.27 -9.81
C GLN A 7 -7.71 -30.76 -9.73
N ALA A 8 -8.46 -29.95 -10.48
CA ALA A 8 -8.35 -28.49 -10.43
C ALA A 8 -8.73 -27.96 -9.03
N ALA A 9 -9.79 -28.47 -8.42
CA ALA A 9 -10.19 -28.09 -7.06
C ALA A 9 -9.13 -28.47 -6.00
N ALA A 10 -8.57 -29.68 -6.10
CA ALA A 10 -7.51 -30.14 -5.20
C ALA A 10 -6.23 -29.29 -5.33
N ARG A 11 -5.86 -28.94 -6.57
CA ARG A 11 -4.71 -28.04 -6.81
C ARG A 11 -4.97 -26.60 -6.35
N LEU A 12 -6.20 -26.10 -6.50
CA LEU A 12 -6.59 -24.79 -5.99
C LEU A 12 -6.47 -24.72 -4.45
N ALA A 13 -6.87 -25.78 -3.76
CA ALA A 13 -6.69 -25.86 -2.31
C ALA A 13 -5.20 -25.90 -1.89
N LYS A 14 -4.33 -26.51 -2.71
CA LYS A 14 -2.90 -26.63 -2.45
C LYS A 14 -2.12 -25.35 -2.79
N HIS A 15 -2.37 -24.74 -3.96
CA HIS A 15 -1.59 -23.63 -4.49
C HIS A 15 -2.23 -22.25 -4.20
N GLY A 16 -3.50 -22.23 -3.76
CA GLY A 16 -4.25 -21.00 -3.54
C GLY A 16 -4.74 -20.36 -4.85
N GLU A 17 -5.36 -19.19 -4.72
CA GLU A 17 -5.91 -18.46 -5.86
C GLU A 17 -4.82 -17.79 -6.71
N ASN A 18 -5.01 -17.79 -8.02
CA ASN A 18 -4.15 -17.09 -8.98
C ASN A 18 -4.41 -15.58 -8.91
N ARG A 19 -3.80 -14.95 -7.91
CA ARG A 19 -3.83 -13.50 -7.73
C ARG A 19 -2.54 -13.01 -7.09
N LEU A 20 -2.14 -11.81 -7.44
CA LEU A 20 -1.03 -11.14 -6.78
C LEU A 20 -1.45 -10.77 -5.35
N ALA A 21 -0.59 -11.07 -4.38
CA ALA A 21 -0.85 -10.73 -2.98
C ALA A 21 -0.90 -9.20 -2.83
N ARG A 22 -2.01 -8.70 -2.34
CA ARG A 22 -2.11 -7.33 -1.85
C ARG A 22 -1.54 -7.30 -0.44
N LYS A 23 -0.78 -6.28 -0.11
CA LYS A 23 -0.39 -6.02 1.28
C LYS A 23 -1.70 -5.88 2.07
N LYS A 24 -1.94 -6.81 3.01
CA LYS A 24 -3.08 -6.68 3.92
C LYS A 24 -2.91 -5.35 4.65
N GLY A 25 -3.94 -4.50 4.59
CA GLY A 25 -3.98 -3.29 5.40
C GLY A 25 -3.82 -3.66 6.88
N ASP A 26 -3.20 -2.78 7.65
CA ASP A 26 -3.06 -3.00 9.08
C ASP A 26 -4.44 -3.15 9.74
N SER A 27 -4.56 -4.06 10.70
CA SER A 27 -5.81 -4.24 11.43
C SER A 27 -6.20 -2.93 12.14
N LEU A 28 -7.50 -2.68 12.33
CA LEU A 28 -7.99 -1.48 13.03
C LEU A 28 -7.34 -1.32 14.40
N TRP A 29 -7.12 -2.42 15.11
CA TRP A 29 -6.44 -2.42 16.41
C TRP A 29 -4.98 -1.99 16.31
N ARG A 30 -4.24 -2.49 15.31
CA ARG A 30 -2.85 -2.07 15.09
C ARG A 30 -2.75 -0.59 14.74
N ARG A 31 -3.65 -0.07 13.91
CA ARG A 31 -3.72 1.37 13.59
C ARG A 31 -4.01 2.20 14.83
N PHE A 32 -4.95 1.75 15.65
CA PHE A 32 -5.27 2.41 16.92
C PHE A 32 -4.04 2.45 17.84
N MET A 33 -3.31 1.33 17.98
CA MET A 33 -2.08 1.29 18.77
C MET A 33 -0.97 2.18 18.19
N LEU A 34 -0.86 2.26 16.86
CA LEU A 34 0.09 3.18 16.21
C LEU A 34 -0.25 4.65 16.48
N GLN A 35 -1.53 5.01 16.50
CA GLN A 35 -1.95 6.37 16.88
C GLN A 35 -1.55 6.68 18.34
N LEU A 36 -1.74 5.74 19.26
CA LEU A 36 -1.33 5.91 20.66
C LEU A 36 0.19 5.98 20.85
N SER A 37 0.98 5.53 19.87
CA SER A 37 2.45 5.58 19.92
C SER A 37 3.02 6.92 19.46
N ASP A 38 2.16 7.90 19.12
CA ASP A 38 2.62 9.27 18.83
C ASP A 38 3.32 9.86 20.05
N PRO A 39 4.53 10.46 19.91
CA PRO A 39 5.26 11.03 21.04
C PRO A 39 4.46 12.02 21.88
N MET A 40 3.57 12.81 21.23
CA MET A 40 2.72 13.78 21.93
C MET A 40 1.66 13.09 22.77
N ILE A 41 1.03 12.04 22.22
CA ILE A 41 0.02 11.25 22.94
C ILE A 41 0.67 10.48 24.11
N LEU A 42 1.89 10.00 23.95
CA LEU A 42 2.62 9.35 25.04
C LEU A 42 2.90 10.31 26.21
N VAL A 43 3.23 11.58 25.94
CA VAL A 43 3.38 12.60 26.99
C VAL A 43 2.06 12.82 27.72
N LEU A 44 0.94 12.92 26.99
CA LEU A 44 -0.40 13.07 27.56
C LEU A 44 -0.78 11.85 28.43
N LEU A 45 -0.52 10.64 27.94
CA LEU A 45 -0.80 9.41 28.70
C LEU A 45 0.03 9.31 29.97
N ALA A 46 1.31 9.71 29.89
CA ALA A 46 2.18 9.78 31.07
C ALA A 46 1.66 10.79 32.09
N ALA A 47 1.24 11.98 31.64
CA ALA A 47 0.63 12.99 32.49
C ALA A 47 -0.70 12.51 33.12
N ALA A 48 -1.55 11.85 32.34
CA ALA A 48 -2.80 11.25 32.86
C ALA A 48 -2.52 10.15 33.89
N ALA A 49 -1.47 9.33 33.68
CA ALA A 49 -1.11 8.29 34.64
C ALA A 49 -0.64 8.90 35.98
N VAL A 50 0.20 9.95 35.92
CA VAL A 50 0.63 10.66 37.13
C VAL A 50 -0.57 11.30 37.85
N SER A 51 -1.45 12.00 37.09
CA SER A 51 -2.67 12.59 37.63
C SER A 51 -3.58 11.55 38.28
N ALA A 52 -3.74 10.37 37.66
CA ALA A 52 -4.54 9.27 38.22
C ALA A 52 -4.01 8.79 39.58
N VAL A 53 -2.68 8.58 39.70
CA VAL A 53 -2.07 8.18 40.95
C VAL A 53 -2.33 9.21 42.04
N LEU A 54 -2.23 10.50 41.69
CA LEU A 54 -2.41 11.59 42.64
C LEU A 54 -3.88 11.73 43.08
N CYS A 55 -4.83 11.61 42.19
CA CYS A 55 -6.26 11.59 42.51
C CYS A 55 -6.63 10.45 43.49
N VAL A 56 -6.02 9.27 43.29
CA VAL A 56 -6.21 8.15 44.24
C VAL A 56 -5.68 8.48 45.61
N VAL A 57 -4.47 9.09 45.69
CA VAL A 57 -3.83 9.47 46.96
C VAL A 57 -4.65 10.54 47.70
N HIS A 58 -5.16 11.54 47.00
CA HIS A 58 -5.94 12.67 47.57
C HIS A 58 -7.41 12.38 47.69
N ARG A 59 -7.93 11.27 47.16
CA ARG A 59 -9.35 10.94 47.09
C ARG A 59 -10.19 12.00 46.34
N GLU A 60 -9.58 12.68 45.41
CA GLU A 60 -10.27 13.68 44.56
C GLU A 60 -10.86 13.04 43.30
N PHE A 61 -11.85 13.71 42.71
CA PHE A 61 -12.48 13.23 41.49
C PHE A 61 -11.51 13.40 40.30
N PRO A 62 -11.22 12.36 39.52
CA PRO A 62 -10.18 12.36 38.46
C PRO A 62 -10.66 13.07 37.19
N ALA A 63 -11.09 14.32 37.27
CA ALA A 63 -11.63 15.07 36.13
C ALA A 63 -10.61 15.20 34.98
N ASP A 64 -9.36 15.55 35.30
CA ASP A 64 -8.33 15.74 34.28
C ASP A 64 -7.97 14.44 33.58
N VAL A 65 -7.91 13.32 34.31
CA VAL A 65 -7.67 11.99 33.76
C VAL A 65 -8.78 11.61 32.77
N LEU A 66 -10.03 11.91 33.13
CA LEU A 66 -11.19 11.63 32.29
C LEU A 66 -11.14 12.47 31.00
N ILE A 67 -10.84 13.77 31.13
CA ILE A 67 -10.73 14.69 29.97
C ILE A 67 -9.59 14.24 29.04
N ILE A 68 -8.39 14.02 29.55
CA ILE A 68 -7.23 13.61 28.75
C ILE A 68 -7.51 12.28 28.05
N THR A 69 -8.03 11.28 28.77
CA THR A 69 -8.35 9.96 28.20
C THR A 69 -9.42 10.05 27.11
N THR A 70 -10.45 10.90 27.33
CA THR A 70 -11.51 11.12 26.35
C THR A 70 -10.94 11.76 25.08
N VAL A 71 -10.16 12.83 25.20
CA VAL A 71 -9.55 13.52 24.08
C VAL A 71 -8.63 12.59 23.29
N VAL A 72 -7.74 11.87 23.96
CA VAL A 72 -6.83 10.90 23.32
C VAL A 72 -7.61 9.80 22.59
N THR A 73 -8.68 9.27 23.22
CA THR A 73 -9.51 8.22 22.60
C THR A 73 -10.24 8.74 21.36
N VAL A 74 -10.86 9.91 21.46
CA VAL A 74 -11.57 10.54 20.34
C VAL A 74 -10.61 10.80 19.17
N ASN A 75 -9.44 11.35 19.43
CA ASN A 75 -8.42 11.61 18.41
C ASN A 75 -7.93 10.32 17.75
N ALA A 76 -7.63 9.28 18.54
CA ALA A 76 -7.22 8.00 18.00
C ALA A 76 -8.30 7.35 17.12
N VAL A 77 -9.56 7.40 17.54
CA VAL A 77 -10.70 6.89 16.77
C VAL A 77 -10.89 7.69 15.47
N LEU A 78 -10.84 9.02 15.54
CA LEU A 78 -10.93 9.87 14.35
C LEU A 78 -9.82 9.59 13.36
N GLY A 79 -8.57 9.43 13.82
CA GLY A 79 -7.43 9.07 12.99
C GLY A 79 -7.65 7.74 12.25
N VAL A 80 -8.07 6.69 12.97
CA VAL A 80 -8.36 5.38 12.38
C VAL A 80 -9.51 5.44 11.38
N VAL A 81 -10.59 6.18 11.67
CA VAL A 81 -11.73 6.33 10.75
C VAL A 81 -11.34 7.06 9.48
N GLN A 82 -10.56 8.14 9.57
CA GLN A 82 -10.09 8.91 8.42
C GLN A 82 -9.17 8.07 7.52
N GLU A 83 -8.21 7.35 8.11
CA GLU A 83 -7.31 6.45 7.39
C GLU A 83 -8.08 5.32 6.69
N SER A 84 -9.05 4.71 7.37
CA SER A 84 -9.91 3.65 6.82
C SER A 84 -10.78 4.14 5.65
N LYS A 85 -11.33 5.35 5.73
CA LYS A 85 -12.13 5.94 4.64
C LYS A 85 -11.26 6.21 3.40
N ALA A 86 -10.06 6.74 3.60
CA ALA A 86 -9.11 7.00 2.51
C ALA A 86 -8.73 5.70 1.78
N GLU A 87 -8.44 4.63 2.52
CA GLU A 87 -8.09 3.33 1.95
C GLU A 87 -9.24 2.66 1.17
N LYS A 88 -10.47 2.75 1.71
CA LYS A 88 -11.67 2.24 1.02
C LYS A 88 -11.96 2.98 -0.29
N ALA A 89 -11.78 4.29 -0.33
CA ALA A 89 -11.95 5.07 -1.56
C ALA A 89 -10.96 4.64 -2.66
N ILE A 90 -9.73 4.33 -2.29
CA ILE A 90 -8.71 3.81 -3.22
C ILE A 90 -9.04 2.38 -3.68
N ALA A 91 -9.51 1.52 -2.77
CA ALA A 91 -9.86 0.14 -3.08
C ALA A 91 -11.04 0.03 -4.05
N ALA A 92 -12.06 0.89 -3.92
CA ALA A 92 -13.23 0.94 -4.80
C ALA A 92 -12.87 1.25 -6.27
N LEU A 93 -11.81 2.04 -6.51
CA LEU A 93 -11.33 2.33 -7.86
C LEU A 93 -10.61 1.13 -8.53
N GLN A 94 -10.26 0.10 -7.77
CA GLN A 94 -9.49 -1.05 -8.26
C GLN A 94 -10.33 -2.30 -8.55
N GLU A 95 -11.59 -2.34 -8.15
CA GLU A 95 -12.51 -3.45 -8.44
C GLU A 95 -13.16 -3.30 -9.82
N MET A 96 -12.37 -3.46 -10.87
CA MET A 96 -12.89 -3.66 -12.21
C MET A 96 -13.12 -5.17 -12.45
N THR A 97 -14.13 -5.48 -13.27
CA THR A 97 -14.67 -6.79 -13.67
C THR A 97 -13.72 -7.99 -13.50
N PRO A 98 -14.14 -9.09 -12.86
CA PRO A 98 -13.28 -10.26 -12.68
C PRO A 98 -12.87 -10.81 -14.06
N ALA A 99 -11.58 -10.85 -14.33
CA ALA A 99 -11.03 -11.43 -15.53
C ALA A 99 -11.40 -12.92 -15.62
N THR A 100 -11.84 -13.36 -16.78
CA THR A 100 -12.15 -14.76 -17.08
C THR A 100 -11.12 -15.32 -18.06
N SER A 101 -10.91 -16.65 -18.03
CA SER A 101 -10.00 -17.36 -18.92
C SER A 101 -10.69 -18.57 -19.50
N ARG A 102 -10.41 -18.83 -20.79
CA ARG A 102 -10.85 -20.06 -21.46
C ARG A 102 -9.85 -21.16 -21.20
N VAL A 103 -10.33 -22.30 -20.72
CA VAL A 103 -9.49 -23.43 -20.37
C VAL A 103 -10.06 -24.73 -20.91
N LEU A 104 -9.18 -25.71 -21.08
CA LEU A 104 -9.58 -27.09 -21.40
C LEU A 104 -9.56 -27.92 -20.13
N ARG A 105 -10.73 -28.27 -19.62
CA ARG A 105 -10.88 -29.16 -18.44
C ARG A 105 -11.76 -30.34 -18.76
N GLY A 106 -11.31 -31.56 -18.40
CA GLY A 106 -12.05 -32.78 -18.67
C GLY A 106 -12.31 -33.05 -20.17
N GLY A 107 -11.48 -32.55 -21.07
CA GLY A 107 -11.64 -32.70 -22.52
C GLY A 107 -12.57 -31.67 -23.16
N ALA A 108 -13.21 -30.79 -22.39
CA ALA A 108 -14.11 -29.75 -22.91
C ALA A 108 -13.58 -28.34 -22.64
N GLU A 109 -13.86 -27.42 -23.57
CA GLU A 109 -13.59 -26.00 -23.35
C GLU A 109 -14.59 -25.42 -22.34
N CYS A 110 -14.09 -24.69 -21.37
CA CYS A 110 -14.94 -23.95 -20.44
C CYS A 110 -14.31 -22.62 -20.05
N THR A 111 -15.14 -21.65 -19.69
CA THR A 111 -14.70 -20.36 -19.17
C THR A 111 -14.72 -20.38 -17.64
N VAL A 112 -13.61 -20.00 -17.04
CA VAL A 112 -13.46 -19.98 -15.58
C VAL A 112 -12.96 -18.60 -15.13
N PRO A 113 -13.27 -18.15 -13.89
CA PRO A 113 -12.62 -16.99 -13.34
C PRO A 113 -11.11 -17.19 -13.30
N SER A 114 -10.32 -16.24 -13.83
CA SER A 114 -8.85 -16.35 -13.92
C SER A 114 -8.18 -16.60 -12.57
N ARG A 115 -8.81 -16.15 -11.47
CA ARG A 115 -8.36 -16.41 -10.10
C ARG A 115 -8.39 -17.89 -9.70
N THR A 116 -9.17 -18.73 -10.41
CA THR A 116 -9.32 -20.18 -10.13
C THR A 116 -8.40 -21.05 -10.97
N LEU A 117 -7.50 -20.44 -11.75
CA LEU A 117 -6.49 -21.16 -12.51
C LEU A 117 -5.45 -21.78 -11.58
N VAL A 118 -4.99 -22.96 -11.95
CA VAL A 118 -4.00 -23.72 -11.18
C VAL A 118 -2.90 -24.26 -12.10
N PRO A 119 -1.70 -24.51 -11.58
CA PRO A 119 -0.65 -25.18 -12.34
C PRO A 119 -1.14 -26.50 -12.94
N GLY A 120 -0.95 -26.66 -14.26
CA GLY A 120 -1.42 -27.80 -15.04
C GLY A 120 -2.74 -27.59 -15.78
N ASP A 121 -3.45 -26.47 -15.59
CA ASP A 121 -4.56 -26.09 -16.45
C ASP A 121 -4.06 -25.78 -17.86
N VAL A 122 -4.82 -26.15 -18.87
CA VAL A 122 -4.53 -25.80 -20.27
C VAL A 122 -5.38 -24.60 -20.64
N VAL A 123 -4.73 -23.49 -20.92
CA VAL A 123 -5.37 -22.21 -21.29
C VAL A 123 -5.40 -22.11 -22.82
N LEU A 124 -6.51 -21.64 -23.34
CA LEU A 124 -6.70 -21.29 -24.75
C LEU A 124 -6.47 -19.80 -24.93
N LEU A 125 -5.53 -19.46 -25.79
CA LEU A 125 -5.12 -18.07 -26.05
C LEU A 125 -5.52 -17.67 -27.47
N SER A 126 -6.07 -16.48 -27.61
CA SER A 126 -6.41 -15.87 -28.91
C SER A 126 -6.07 -14.39 -28.90
N ALA A 127 -5.89 -13.81 -30.09
CA ALA A 127 -5.67 -12.37 -30.21
C ALA A 127 -6.72 -11.55 -29.43
N GLY A 128 -6.25 -10.58 -28.65
CA GLY A 128 -7.04 -9.78 -27.71
C GLY A 128 -7.11 -10.33 -26.29
N ASP A 129 -6.71 -11.59 -26.06
CA ASP A 129 -6.69 -12.16 -24.72
C ASP A 129 -5.50 -11.62 -23.91
N ARG A 130 -5.73 -11.41 -22.62
CA ARG A 130 -4.65 -11.14 -21.65
C ARG A 130 -4.23 -12.44 -21.00
N ILE A 131 -2.94 -12.71 -20.92
CA ILE A 131 -2.37 -13.92 -20.36
C ILE A 131 -2.57 -13.92 -18.84
N PRO A 132 -3.28 -14.94 -18.30
CA PRO A 132 -3.73 -14.91 -16.91
C PRO A 132 -2.71 -15.43 -15.90
N ALA A 133 -1.70 -16.18 -16.34
CA ALA A 133 -0.70 -16.85 -15.52
C ALA A 133 0.56 -17.12 -16.36
N ASP A 134 1.67 -17.52 -15.75
CA ASP A 134 2.83 -17.96 -16.51
C ASP A 134 2.56 -19.35 -17.08
N CYS A 135 2.70 -19.48 -18.39
CA CYS A 135 2.33 -20.70 -19.11
C CYS A 135 3.42 -21.14 -20.08
N ARG A 136 3.54 -22.45 -20.26
CA ARG A 136 4.36 -23.10 -21.31
C ARG A 136 3.50 -23.32 -22.55
N VAL A 137 3.93 -22.80 -23.68
CA VAL A 137 3.25 -22.97 -24.97
C VAL A 137 3.30 -24.43 -25.39
N LEU A 138 2.14 -25.03 -25.65
CA LEU A 138 1.98 -26.40 -26.17
C LEU A 138 1.73 -26.39 -27.67
N GLU A 139 1.00 -25.41 -28.17
CA GLU A 139 0.65 -25.23 -29.56
C GLU A 139 0.62 -23.74 -29.90
N SER A 140 1.21 -23.37 -31.01
CA SER A 140 1.25 -22.00 -31.52
C SER A 140 0.86 -21.96 -32.98
N ILE A 141 -0.12 -21.13 -33.32
CA ILE A 141 -0.53 -20.84 -34.71
C ILE A 141 -0.35 -19.34 -34.89
N GLY A 142 0.88 -18.94 -35.27
CA GLY A 142 1.26 -17.55 -35.42
C GLY A 142 1.09 -16.72 -34.15
N LEU A 143 1.21 -17.34 -32.98
CA LEU A 143 1.00 -16.66 -31.70
C LEU A 143 2.07 -15.60 -31.47
N ARG A 144 1.65 -14.33 -31.40
CA ARG A 144 2.51 -13.19 -31.04
C ARG A 144 2.00 -12.51 -29.79
N VAL A 145 2.91 -12.25 -28.87
CA VAL A 145 2.60 -11.73 -27.54
C VAL A 145 3.41 -10.47 -27.30
N GLU A 146 2.75 -9.45 -26.82
CA GLU A 146 3.34 -8.20 -26.37
C GLU A 146 3.68 -8.35 -24.88
N GLU A 147 4.98 -8.28 -24.56
CA GLU A 147 5.52 -8.50 -23.21
C GLU A 147 6.14 -7.22 -22.61
N SER A 148 5.72 -6.06 -23.08
CA SER A 148 6.28 -4.75 -22.67
C SER A 148 6.26 -4.53 -21.14
N ALA A 149 5.29 -5.09 -20.44
CA ALA A 149 5.20 -5.00 -18.98
C ALA A 149 6.37 -5.70 -18.25
N LEU A 150 7.05 -6.66 -18.90
CA LEU A 150 8.17 -7.40 -18.33
C LEU A 150 9.51 -7.00 -18.96
N THR A 151 9.51 -6.72 -20.25
CA THR A 151 10.74 -6.51 -21.04
C THR A 151 10.99 -5.03 -21.34
N GLY A 152 9.96 -4.17 -21.22
CA GLY A 152 10.00 -2.79 -21.68
C GLY A 152 9.89 -2.61 -23.20
N GLU A 153 9.90 -3.71 -23.98
CA GLU A 153 9.85 -3.67 -25.44
C GLU A 153 8.40 -3.82 -25.94
N SER A 154 7.95 -2.88 -26.75
CA SER A 154 6.57 -2.88 -27.33
C SER A 154 6.42 -3.76 -28.57
N GLN A 155 7.52 -4.27 -29.11
CA GLN A 155 7.46 -5.13 -30.28
C GLN A 155 6.96 -6.53 -29.90
N PRO A 156 5.90 -7.04 -30.55
CA PRO A 156 5.38 -8.36 -30.25
C PRO A 156 6.40 -9.47 -30.57
N VAL A 157 6.56 -10.39 -29.62
CA VAL A 157 7.45 -11.55 -29.76
C VAL A 157 6.67 -12.74 -30.26
N GLU A 158 7.19 -13.44 -31.26
CA GLU A 158 6.62 -14.68 -31.75
C GLU A 158 6.89 -15.81 -30.75
N LYS A 159 5.84 -16.58 -30.44
CA LYS A 159 5.92 -17.69 -29.49
C LYS A 159 5.80 -19.02 -30.18
N SER A 160 6.65 -19.97 -29.76
CA SER A 160 6.76 -21.31 -30.33
C SER A 160 6.59 -22.40 -29.27
N ALA A 161 6.09 -23.56 -29.70
CA ALA A 161 6.04 -24.75 -28.85
C ALA A 161 7.39 -25.49 -28.77
N ALA A 162 8.37 -25.13 -29.60
CA ALA A 162 9.67 -25.79 -29.66
C ALA A 162 10.41 -25.74 -28.31
N PRO A 163 11.15 -26.78 -27.92
CA PRO A 163 12.02 -26.72 -26.76
C PRO A 163 13.13 -25.70 -26.99
N LEU A 164 13.53 -24.99 -25.94
CA LEU A 164 14.68 -24.11 -25.95
C LEU A 164 15.96 -24.93 -25.75
N PRO A 165 17.11 -24.50 -26.30
CA PRO A 165 18.40 -25.09 -25.98
C PRO A 165 18.63 -25.08 -24.46
N ASP A 166 19.13 -26.17 -23.92
CA ASP A 166 19.52 -26.27 -22.52
C ASP A 166 21.03 -25.99 -22.38
N ASP A 167 21.37 -24.74 -22.25
CA ASP A 167 22.76 -24.31 -22.06
C ASP A 167 23.16 -24.26 -20.57
N GLY A 168 22.33 -24.82 -19.69
CA GLY A 168 22.55 -24.80 -18.23
C GLY A 168 22.48 -23.42 -17.57
N GLN A 169 22.16 -22.37 -18.34
CA GLN A 169 21.98 -21.02 -17.83
C GLN A 169 20.46 -20.62 -17.79
N ALA A 170 20.07 -19.94 -16.74
CA ALA A 170 18.71 -19.41 -16.66
C ALA A 170 18.52 -18.29 -17.69
N LEU A 171 17.67 -18.53 -18.68
CA LEU A 171 17.35 -17.55 -19.71
C LEU A 171 16.49 -16.41 -19.15
N PRO A 172 16.75 -15.16 -19.55
CA PRO A 172 15.88 -14.06 -19.20
C PRO A 172 14.48 -14.25 -19.84
N PRO A 173 13.40 -13.70 -19.25
CA PRO A 173 12.04 -13.83 -19.78
C PRO A 173 11.91 -13.46 -21.25
N SER A 174 12.64 -12.45 -21.72
CA SER A 174 12.65 -11.99 -23.12
C SER A 174 13.20 -13.03 -24.13
N ALA A 175 14.08 -13.94 -23.67
CA ALA A 175 14.64 -15.00 -24.51
C ALA A 175 13.78 -16.28 -24.54
N CYS A 176 12.75 -16.37 -23.67
CA CYS A 176 11.89 -17.54 -23.56
C CYS A 176 10.78 -17.53 -24.61
N SER A 177 11.08 -17.92 -25.86
CA SER A 177 10.08 -17.98 -26.94
C SER A 177 8.99 -19.04 -26.70
N ASN A 178 9.21 -19.99 -25.81
CA ASN A 178 8.28 -21.08 -25.50
C ASN A 178 7.45 -20.85 -24.22
N LEU A 179 7.62 -19.71 -23.57
CA LEU A 179 6.86 -19.29 -22.42
C LEU A 179 6.05 -18.03 -22.73
N VAL A 180 4.92 -17.91 -22.09
CA VAL A 180 4.10 -16.69 -22.05
C VAL A 180 3.84 -16.32 -20.60
N PHE A 181 3.89 -15.02 -20.29
CA PHE A 181 3.94 -14.54 -18.93
C PHE A 181 2.65 -13.81 -18.52
N MET A 182 2.32 -13.91 -17.24
CA MET A 182 1.16 -13.22 -16.65
C MET A 182 1.19 -11.72 -16.93
N GLY A 183 0.08 -11.19 -17.43
CA GLY A 183 -0.09 -9.76 -17.67
C GLY A 183 0.24 -9.29 -19.08
N ALA A 184 0.91 -10.12 -19.89
CA ALA A 184 1.16 -9.86 -21.30
C ALA A 184 -0.12 -10.01 -22.14
N ASN A 185 -0.15 -9.41 -23.34
CA ASN A 185 -1.31 -9.41 -24.24
C ASN A 185 -1.02 -10.21 -25.51
N VAL A 186 -1.96 -11.04 -25.92
CA VAL A 186 -1.91 -11.72 -27.23
C VAL A 186 -2.34 -10.74 -28.30
N VAL A 187 -1.45 -10.36 -29.20
CA VAL A 187 -1.73 -9.39 -30.26
C VAL A 187 -2.09 -10.03 -31.60
N TYR A 188 -1.61 -11.26 -31.83
CA TYR A 188 -1.89 -11.98 -33.07
C TYR A 188 -1.88 -13.50 -32.85
N GLY A 189 -2.63 -14.21 -33.70
CA GLY A 189 -2.65 -15.68 -33.70
C GLY A 189 -3.46 -16.29 -32.56
N ARG A 190 -3.21 -17.59 -32.35
CA ARG A 190 -3.85 -18.39 -31.31
C ARG A 190 -2.93 -19.50 -30.83
N GLY A 191 -3.15 -20.01 -29.64
CA GLY A 191 -2.36 -21.10 -29.11
C GLY A 191 -2.99 -21.77 -27.92
N ARG A 192 -2.36 -22.87 -27.49
CA ARG A 192 -2.63 -23.56 -26.23
C ARG A 192 -1.41 -23.52 -25.36
N ALA A 193 -1.61 -23.24 -24.09
CA ALA A 193 -0.50 -23.20 -23.14
C ALA A 193 -0.90 -23.85 -21.82
N VAL A 194 0.03 -24.54 -21.18
CA VAL A 194 -0.18 -25.11 -19.85
C VAL A 194 0.32 -24.16 -18.78
N VAL A 195 -0.49 -23.90 -17.78
CA VAL A 195 -0.13 -23.07 -16.63
C VAL A 195 0.99 -23.75 -15.84
N ILE A 196 2.10 -23.07 -15.64
CA ILE A 196 3.27 -23.53 -14.87
C ILE A 196 3.39 -22.84 -13.52
N ALA A 197 3.01 -21.55 -13.43
CA ALA A 197 3.04 -20.80 -12.19
C ALA A 197 1.83 -19.86 -12.10
N THR A 198 1.35 -19.63 -10.88
CA THR A 198 0.16 -18.79 -10.59
C THR A 198 0.47 -17.79 -9.47
N GLY A 199 -0.23 -16.66 -9.46
CA GLY A 199 -0.18 -15.67 -8.39
C GLY A 199 1.24 -15.14 -8.12
N MET A 200 1.68 -15.29 -6.87
CA MET A 200 2.99 -14.79 -6.45
C MET A 200 4.19 -15.58 -6.98
N ASP A 201 3.97 -16.78 -7.50
CA ASP A 201 5.05 -17.62 -8.08
C ASP A 201 5.34 -17.24 -9.54
N THR A 202 4.52 -16.40 -10.18
CA THR A 202 4.75 -15.87 -11.53
C THR A 202 5.89 -14.85 -11.57
N GLN A 203 6.43 -14.54 -12.76
CA GLN A 203 7.42 -13.47 -12.92
C GLN A 203 6.85 -12.12 -12.44
N MET A 204 5.59 -11.83 -12.80
CA MET A 204 4.90 -10.64 -12.28
C MET A 204 4.73 -10.68 -10.76
N GLY A 205 4.51 -11.86 -10.19
CA GLY A 205 4.44 -12.10 -8.74
C GLY A 205 5.76 -11.79 -8.03
N ARG A 206 6.90 -12.16 -8.62
CA ARG A 206 8.23 -11.84 -8.09
C ARG A 206 8.48 -10.33 -8.07
N ILE A 207 8.09 -9.61 -9.14
CA ILE A 207 8.16 -8.15 -9.20
C ILE A 207 7.26 -7.53 -8.12
N ALA A 208 6.03 -8.02 -7.98
CA ALA A 208 5.10 -7.56 -6.96
C ALA A 208 5.64 -7.81 -5.54
N HIS A 209 6.32 -8.94 -5.30
CA HIS A 209 6.97 -9.22 -4.02
C HIS A 209 8.10 -8.21 -3.74
N ALA A 210 8.99 -7.97 -4.69
CA ALA A 210 10.07 -7.00 -4.55
C ALA A 210 9.53 -5.59 -4.26
N LEU A 211 8.46 -5.17 -4.94
CA LEU A 211 7.80 -3.89 -4.70
C LEU A 211 7.12 -3.81 -3.31
N ASN A 212 6.58 -4.92 -2.82
CA ASN A 212 5.94 -4.99 -1.50
C ASN A 212 6.95 -5.00 -0.35
N THR A 213 8.14 -5.55 -0.57
CA THR A 213 9.24 -5.60 0.42
C THR A 213 10.09 -4.33 0.39
N ALA A 214 10.11 -3.60 -0.71
CA ALA A 214 10.71 -2.27 -0.76
C ALA A 214 10.03 -1.37 0.28
N GLY A 215 10.81 -0.94 1.28
CA GLY A 215 10.33 -0.19 2.45
C GLY A 215 9.53 1.05 2.04
N GLN A 216 8.49 1.35 2.82
CA GLN A 216 7.78 2.63 2.68
C GLN A 216 8.65 3.71 3.31
N ASN A 217 9.36 4.47 2.51
CA ASN A 217 10.06 5.65 2.99
C ASN A 217 9.04 6.72 3.40
N ALA A 218 9.23 7.28 4.59
CA ALA A 218 8.43 8.42 5.04
C ALA A 218 8.61 9.60 4.08
N THR A 219 7.51 10.27 3.76
CA THR A 219 7.53 11.44 2.87
C THR A 219 8.28 12.63 3.49
N PRO A 220 8.74 13.61 2.69
CA PRO A 220 9.38 14.82 3.22
C PRO A 220 8.51 15.54 4.26
N LEU A 221 7.22 15.66 4.03
CA LEU A 221 6.27 16.27 4.97
C LEU A 221 6.16 15.46 6.26
N GLN A 222 6.00 14.13 6.16
CA GLN A 222 5.95 13.27 7.34
C GLN A 222 7.20 13.42 8.20
N LYS A 223 8.40 13.46 7.58
CA LYS A 223 9.66 13.70 8.30
C LYS A 223 9.67 15.04 8.99
N LYS A 224 9.26 16.12 8.29
CA LYS A 224 9.19 17.47 8.86
C LYS A 224 8.15 17.57 9.98
N LEU A 225 6.98 16.93 9.82
CA LEU A 225 5.96 16.90 10.87
C LEU A 225 6.43 16.16 12.11
N THR A 226 7.07 15.00 11.95
CA THR A 226 7.65 14.26 13.08
C THR A 226 8.75 15.08 13.77
N GLN A 227 9.58 15.79 13.02
CA GLN A 227 10.59 16.68 13.59
C GLN A 227 9.95 17.85 14.36
N LEU A 228 8.93 18.50 13.77
CA LEU A 228 8.17 19.57 14.41
C LEU A 228 7.51 19.08 15.70
N SER A 229 6.85 17.92 15.68
CA SER A 229 6.23 17.30 16.86
C SER A 229 7.27 17.07 17.98
N LYS A 230 8.46 16.56 17.63
CA LYS A 230 9.54 16.38 18.61
C LYS A 230 10.02 17.69 19.22
N ILE A 231 10.20 18.73 18.40
CA ILE A 231 10.63 20.06 18.87
C ILE A 231 9.57 20.65 19.80
N LEU A 232 8.28 20.60 19.40
CA LEU A 232 7.17 21.10 20.20
C LEU A 232 7.05 20.33 21.53
N SER A 233 7.15 19.00 21.50
CA SER A 233 7.11 18.19 22.72
C SER A 233 8.24 18.55 23.67
N LEU A 234 9.45 18.74 23.16
CA LEU A 234 10.60 19.14 23.98
C LEU A 234 10.43 20.55 24.55
N LEU A 235 9.91 21.49 23.75
CA LEU A 235 9.63 22.87 24.17
C LEU A 235 8.59 22.89 25.29
N VAL A 236 7.49 22.17 25.10
CA VAL A 236 6.42 22.05 26.10
C VAL A 236 6.96 21.47 27.39
N LEU A 237 7.73 20.37 27.30
CA LEU A 237 8.36 19.76 28.47
C LEU A 237 9.31 20.72 29.20
N ALA A 238 10.10 21.49 28.46
CA ALA A 238 11.00 22.50 29.03
C ALA A 238 10.24 23.63 29.73
N ILE A 239 9.15 24.13 29.14
CA ILE A 239 8.28 25.14 29.76
C ILE A 239 7.64 24.60 31.02
N CYS A 240 7.07 23.38 30.99
CA CYS A 240 6.48 22.74 32.16
C CYS A 240 7.48 22.55 33.30
N ALA A 241 8.68 22.09 32.97
CA ALA A 241 9.77 21.93 33.94
C ALA A 241 10.20 23.28 34.52
N GLY A 242 10.28 24.34 33.69
CA GLY A 242 10.60 25.69 34.13
C GLY A 242 9.54 26.28 35.08
N ILE A 243 8.25 26.16 34.76
CA ILE A 243 7.15 26.60 35.64
C ILE A 243 7.18 25.83 36.97
N PHE A 244 7.33 24.52 36.91
CA PHE A 244 7.43 23.68 38.07
C PHE A 244 8.64 24.08 38.99
N ALA A 245 9.79 24.27 38.38
CA ALA A 245 11.01 24.68 39.11
C ALA A 245 10.87 26.07 39.77
N LEU A 246 10.27 27.02 39.05
CA LEU A 246 10.02 28.37 39.54
C LEU A 246 9.09 28.36 40.76
N ASP A 247 7.99 27.61 40.69
CA ASP A 247 7.01 27.56 41.77
C ASP A 247 7.52 26.79 42.97
N VAL A 248 8.21 25.70 42.76
CA VAL A 248 8.91 24.98 43.86
C VAL A 248 9.98 25.90 44.49
N GLY A 249 10.75 26.64 43.68
CA GLY A 249 11.73 27.60 44.17
C GLY A 249 11.11 28.71 45.02
N ARG A 250 9.97 29.29 44.56
CA ARG A 250 9.23 30.30 45.35
C ARG A 250 8.70 29.73 46.67
N SER A 251 8.14 28.51 46.64
CA SER A 251 7.60 27.83 47.81
C SER A 251 8.69 27.55 48.84
N LEU A 252 9.89 27.15 48.40
CA LEU A 252 11.06 26.95 49.26
C LEU A 252 11.52 28.25 49.92
N LEU A 253 11.57 29.37 49.16
CA LEU A 253 11.96 30.68 49.66
C LEU A 253 10.90 31.28 50.61
N ALA A 254 9.64 30.92 50.46
CA ALA A 254 8.53 31.34 51.33
C ALA A 254 8.41 30.49 52.59
N GLY A 255 9.29 29.50 52.82
CA GLY A 255 9.35 28.71 54.03
C GLY A 255 8.33 27.60 54.21
N GLY A 256 7.64 27.18 53.15
CA GLY A 256 6.61 26.16 53.24
C GLY A 256 6.34 25.38 51.94
N LEU A 257 7.22 24.41 51.66
CA LEU A 257 6.97 23.43 50.62
C LEU A 257 5.94 22.43 51.12
N THR A 258 4.64 22.66 50.76
CA THR A 258 3.60 21.65 51.02
C THR A 258 3.50 20.73 49.78
N PHE A 259 3.40 19.44 50.04
CA PHE A 259 3.22 18.44 48.97
C PHE A 259 2.01 18.75 48.07
N SER A 260 0.93 19.25 48.66
CA SER A 260 -0.26 19.71 47.92
C SER A 260 0.02 20.91 47.01
N GLY A 261 0.88 21.85 47.39
CA GLY A 261 1.27 22.99 46.55
C GLY A 261 2.08 22.54 45.32
N ALA A 262 3.11 21.71 45.56
CA ALA A 262 3.89 21.14 44.44
C ALA A 262 3.04 20.34 43.48
N LEU A 263 2.05 19.64 43.97
CA LEU A 263 1.10 18.87 43.20
C LEU A 263 0.18 19.79 42.32
N SER A 264 -0.37 20.82 42.93
CA SER A 264 -1.20 21.81 42.20
C SER A 264 -0.40 22.43 41.03
N THR A 265 0.84 22.80 41.23
CA THR A 265 1.71 23.34 40.19
C THR A 265 2.00 22.32 39.08
N PHE A 266 2.24 21.06 39.49
CA PHE A 266 2.41 19.98 38.51
C PHE A 266 1.16 19.81 37.63
N MET A 267 -0.05 19.86 38.20
CA MET A 267 -1.30 19.77 37.47
C MET A 267 -1.49 20.96 36.50
N VAL A 268 -1.15 22.17 36.92
CA VAL A 268 -1.15 23.36 36.06
C VAL A 268 -0.17 23.18 34.87
N ALA A 269 1.03 22.68 35.14
CA ALA A 269 2.02 22.42 34.11
C ALA A 269 1.53 21.37 33.10
N VAL A 270 0.89 20.29 33.57
CA VAL A 270 0.29 19.26 32.71
C VAL A 270 -0.86 19.82 31.88
N SER A 271 -1.75 20.60 32.48
CA SER A 271 -2.87 21.23 31.77
C SER A 271 -2.38 22.17 30.66
N LEU A 272 -1.31 22.92 30.92
CA LEU A 272 -0.66 23.77 29.94
C LEU A 272 -0.02 22.95 28.81
N ALA A 273 0.61 21.82 29.15
CA ALA A 273 1.17 20.90 28.17
C ALA A 273 0.09 20.38 27.22
N VAL A 274 -1.06 19.94 27.74
CA VAL A 274 -2.23 19.49 26.96
C VAL A 274 -2.71 20.60 26.01
N ALA A 275 -2.89 21.82 26.51
CA ALA A 275 -3.37 22.95 25.72
C ALA A 275 -2.39 23.38 24.60
N ALA A 276 -1.10 23.15 24.78
CA ALA A 276 -0.07 23.52 23.82
C ALA A 276 0.11 22.53 22.66
N ILE A 277 -0.51 21.33 22.73
CA ILE A 277 -0.38 20.29 21.71
C ILE A 277 -1.30 20.58 20.53
N PRO A 278 -0.80 20.72 19.29
CA PRO A 278 -1.61 20.96 18.11
C PRO A 278 -2.24 19.64 17.61
N GLU A 279 -3.28 19.15 18.30
CA GLU A 279 -3.93 17.86 18.01
C GLU A 279 -4.53 17.76 16.60
N GLY A 280 -4.91 18.89 15.99
CA GLY A 280 -5.53 18.96 14.67
C GLY A 280 -4.56 18.81 13.49
N LEU A 281 -3.23 18.84 13.69
CA LEU A 281 -2.28 18.96 12.60
C LEU A 281 -2.30 17.73 11.68
N ALA A 282 -2.28 16.53 12.22
CA ALA A 282 -2.33 15.29 11.45
C ALA A 282 -3.66 15.13 10.70
N ALA A 283 -4.77 15.51 11.32
CA ALA A 283 -6.10 15.47 10.71
C ALA A 283 -6.19 16.45 9.52
N VAL A 284 -5.72 17.69 9.68
CA VAL A 284 -5.71 18.69 8.61
C VAL A 284 -4.90 18.23 7.42
N VAL A 285 -3.70 17.68 7.64
CA VAL A 285 -2.86 17.13 6.56
C VAL A 285 -3.58 16.02 5.80
N THR A 286 -4.20 15.08 6.51
CA THR A 286 -4.96 13.98 5.90
C THR A 286 -6.14 14.49 5.06
N ILE A 287 -6.87 15.49 5.56
CA ILE A 287 -7.99 16.11 4.83
C ILE A 287 -7.49 16.79 3.56
N VAL A 288 -6.43 17.59 3.65
CA VAL A 288 -5.87 18.30 2.49
C VAL A 288 -5.37 17.33 1.43
N LEU A 289 -4.66 16.27 1.82
CA LEU A 289 -4.22 15.21 0.90
C LEU A 289 -5.41 14.49 0.26
N SER A 290 -6.48 14.21 1.01
CA SER A 290 -7.70 13.58 0.49
C SER A 290 -8.41 14.46 -0.56
N ILE A 291 -8.48 15.77 -0.32
CA ILE A 291 -8.99 16.73 -1.31
C ILE A 291 -8.11 16.70 -2.57
N GLY A 292 -6.78 16.66 -2.41
CA GLY A 292 -5.82 16.54 -3.50
C GLY A 292 -6.07 15.29 -4.35
N VAL A 293 -6.20 14.11 -3.71
CA VAL A 293 -6.54 12.84 -4.40
C VAL A 293 -7.84 12.97 -5.19
N THR A 294 -8.88 13.53 -4.58
CA THR A 294 -10.19 13.70 -5.25
C THR A 294 -10.07 14.58 -6.48
N LYS A 295 -9.33 15.70 -6.42
CA LYS A 295 -9.07 16.57 -7.58
C LYS A 295 -8.30 15.86 -8.68
N MET A 296 -7.27 15.08 -8.33
CA MET A 296 -6.47 14.31 -9.28
C MET A 296 -7.27 13.19 -9.93
N SER A 297 -8.09 12.47 -9.16
CA SER A 297 -9.00 11.44 -9.68
C SER A 297 -9.97 11.99 -10.72
N ARG A 298 -10.52 13.20 -10.51
CA ARG A 298 -11.38 13.88 -11.51
C ARG A 298 -10.64 14.23 -12.81
N ARG A 299 -9.31 14.26 -12.78
CA ARG A 299 -8.45 14.46 -13.96
C ARG A 299 -7.87 13.14 -14.49
N HIS A 300 -8.52 12.01 -14.18
CA HIS A 300 -8.10 10.65 -14.58
C HIS A 300 -6.72 10.21 -14.06
N ALA A 301 -6.17 10.90 -13.06
CA ALA A 301 -4.94 10.49 -12.39
C ALA A 301 -5.28 9.54 -11.23
N VAL A 302 -4.94 8.26 -11.38
CA VAL A 302 -5.20 7.24 -10.36
C VAL A 302 -4.10 7.27 -9.31
N ILE A 303 -4.44 7.73 -8.12
CA ILE A 303 -3.53 7.77 -6.97
C ILE A 303 -3.72 6.53 -6.11
N ARG A 304 -2.66 5.75 -5.93
CA ARG A 304 -2.67 4.53 -5.13
C ARG A 304 -2.37 4.75 -3.64
N ARG A 305 -1.78 5.89 -3.27
CA ARG A 305 -1.39 6.24 -1.90
C ARG A 305 -1.60 7.73 -1.68
N LEU A 306 -2.17 8.12 -0.53
CA LEU A 306 -2.36 9.54 -0.17
C LEU A 306 -1.04 10.31 -0.19
N THR A 307 0.03 9.69 0.30
CA THR A 307 1.37 10.27 0.34
C THR A 307 1.97 10.57 -1.04
N ALA A 308 1.49 9.89 -2.11
CA ALA A 308 1.97 10.14 -3.47
C ALA A 308 1.60 11.54 -3.99
N VAL A 309 0.48 12.13 -3.51
CA VAL A 309 0.07 13.50 -3.88
C VAL A 309 1.10 14.51 -3.41
N GLU A 310 1.57 14.35 -2.18
CA GLU A 310 2.63 15.20 -1.61
C GLU A 310 3.94 15.02 -2.37
N THR A 311 4.37 13.77 -2.56
CA THR A 311 5.61 13.45 -3.26
C THR A 311 5.61 14.05 -4.65
N LEU A 312 4.49 13.96 -5.38
CA LEU A 312 4.36 14.55 -6.72
C LEU A 312 4.50 16.08 -6.69
N GLY A 313 3.95 16.75 -5.66
CA GLY A 313 4.07 18.20 -5.49
C GLY A 313 5.47 18.69 -5.13
N CYS A 314 6.32 17.82 -4.57
CA CYS A 314 7.69 18.14 -4.14
C CYS A 314 8.76 17.60 -5.11
N THR A 315 8.38 16.96 -6.22
CA THR A 315 9.32 16.32 -7.14
C THR A 315 10.20 17.34 -7.86
N GLN A 316 11.51 17.12 -7.84
CA GLN A 316 12.50 17.87 -8.59
C GLN A 316 12.97 17.11 -9.84
N VAL A 317 12.86 15.78 -9.83
CA VAL A 317 13.26 14.90 -10.92
C VAL A 317 12.14 13.90 -11.18
N ILE A 318 11.72 13.78 -12.43
CA ILE A 318 10.73 12.81 -12.89
C ILE A 318 11.44 11.83 -13.83
N CYS A 319 11.53 10.56 -13.39
CA CYS A 319 11.99 9.46 -14.23
C CYS A 319 10.75 8.80 -14.84
N SER A 320 10.61 8.92 -16.16
CA SER A 320 9.46 8.35 -16.88
C SER A 320 9.91 7.22 -17.78
N ASP A 321 9.14 6.14 -17.81
CA ASP A 321 9.28 5.10 -18.82
C ASP A 321 8.78 5.62 -20.17
N LYS A 322 9.38 5.11 -21.26
CA LYS A 322 9.00 5.47 -22.62
C LYS A 322 7.70 4.76 -23.03
N THR A 323 7.68 3.44 -22.87
CA THR A 323 6.67 2.58 -23.48
C THR A 323 5.38 2.56 -22.67
N GLY A 324 4.26 2.96 -23.28
CA GLY A 324 2.96 3.01 -22.59
C GLY A 324 2.80 4.17 -21.60
N THR A 325 3.84 5.01 -21.42
CA THR A 325 3.82 6.19 -20.55
C THR A 325 3.97 7.47 -21.38
N LEU A 326 5.10 7.63 -22.07
CA LEU A 326 5.31 8.73 -23.02
C LEU A 326 4.72 8.42 -24.38
N THR A 327 4.60 7.16 -24.74
CA THR A 327 3.98 6.65 -25.95
C THR A 327 2.72 5.88 -25.61
N GLN A 328 1.85 5.66 -26.62
CA GLN A 328 0.59 4.95 -26.45
C GLN A 328 0.74 3.41 -26.50
N ASN A 329 1.96 2.90 -26.59
CA ASN A 329 2.25 1.48 -26.79
C ASN A 329 1.49 0.87 -27.99
N ARG A 330 1.35 1.63 -29.07
CA ARG A 330 0.76 1.16 -30.33
C ARG A 330 1.41 1.82 -31.52
N MET A 331 1.57 1.03 -32.59
CA MET A 331 2.06 1.52 -33.86
C MET A 331 0.90 2.14 -34.65
N THR A 332 1.13 3.32 -35.22
CA THR A 332 0.16 4.00 -36.08
C THR A 332 0.85 4.31 -37.42
N VAL A 333 0.21 3.93 -38.52
CA VAL A 333 0.70 4.31 -39.85
C VAL A 333 0.51 5.81 -40.04
N ILE A 334 1.60 6.53 -40.23
CA ILE A 334 1.60 7.97 -40.43
C ILE A 334 1.64 8.29 -41.93
N GLU A 335 2.38 7.49 -42.70
CA GLU A 335 2.61 7.72 -44.13
C GLU A 335 2.76 6.39 -44.85
N ALA A 336 2.22 6.29 -46.06
CA ALA A 336 2.34 5.14 -46.93
C ALA A 336 2.97 5.58 -48.25
N TYR A 337 4.10 4.97 -48.59
CA TYR A 337 4.75 5.19 -49.89
C TYR A 337 4.40 4.08 -50.84
N ASN A 338 3.98 4.48 -52.06
CA ASN A 338 3.89 3.58 -53.19
C ASN A 338 5.07 3.91 -54.11
N ALA A 339 5.94 2.95 -54.38
CA ALA A 339 6.99 3.13 -55.37
C ALA A 339 6.37 3.25 -56.74
N PRO A 340 6.80 4.18 -57.61
CA PRO A 340 6.31 4.33 -58.98
C PRO A 340 6.61 3.12 -59.85
#